data_64c265a21c42addf4842423557419c0b
#
_entry.id   64c265a21c42addf4842423557419c0b
#
_cell.length_a   1.000
_cell.length_b   1.000
_cell.length_c   1.000
_cell.angle_alpha   90.00
_cell.angle_beta   90.00
_cell.angle_gamma   90.00
#
_symmetry.space_group_name_H-M   'P 1'
#
loop_
_entity.id
_entity.type
_entity.pdbx_description
1 polymer ?
#
loop_
_entity_poly.entity_id
_entity_poly.type
_entity_poly.pdbx_seq_one_letter_code
_entity_poly.pdbx_strand_id
1 'polypeptide(L)'
;MFKRWCKDQGFANNSDLSHVLMDGGVLSVPFDKLNDFYEKCVEVYNSGEKIFVVEQKTENYNFFMDLDYKDDEEMSFEQIKSVCKVICDKVSKFGGKDALISVAEPKPVDTLIKTGIHINWPGFVVNRSSALGIRDHVINTLNLAYGSRDWKDIVDISVYGNNSRNTKGSGFRMPWSHKKGKHEACAGQGCELCNNTGKETQSEYLPIFIYKHGPSSTLQKTEQKPSVDILHMATLRTQSVEPVIIEGTHKEATFTTLQTKNEFKDQEALLLVEAFVRKNVEGQTTASITKMFKYNKQFLVSTNSKYCENKRCNHNSNHVWFHIIGDTIAQKCFSTTNVLRRYGFCKDFSGRRHQLSKKITDILYEDGKVETYTPKKKVDVEPEQNLLERFIKKYIVKKETFVIESLKREGVKKYTVNTKEICDTCKETISFSILKSHIQQVCKCKCRAHNLTDKIVSTL
;
A
#
# COMPACT_ATOMS: atom_id res chain seq x y z
N MET A 1 30.11 -3.80 13.77
CA MET A 1 31.24 -3.81 12.82
C MET A 1 30.92 -3.12 11.50
N PHE A 2 29.84 -3.51 10.82
CA PHE A 2 29.45 -3.03 9.48
C PHE A 2 29.32 -1.48 9.36
N LYS A 3 28.53 -0.85 10.24
CA LYS A 3 28.32 0.62 10.18
C LYS A 3 29.59 1.43 10.38
N ARG A 4 30.50 0.95 11.24
CA ARG A 4 31.78 1.59 11.45
C ARG A 4 32.64 1.53 10.17
N TRP A 5 32.72 0.35 9.54
CA TRP A 5 33.40 0.19 8.26
C TRP A 5 32.80 1.13 7.17
N CYS A 6 31.49 1.19 7.02
CA CYS A 6 30.84 2.12 6.08
C CYS A 6 31.23 3.59 6.35
N LYS A 7 31.36 3.97 7.63
CA LYS A 7 31.79 5.32 8.01
C LYS A 7 33.29 5.55 7.65
N ASP A 8 34.13 4.56 7.94
CA ASP A 8 35.57 4.64 7.66
C ASP A 8 35.84 4.69 6.14
N GLN A 9 34.98 4.08 5.31
CA GLN A 9 35.02 4.20 3.84
C GLN A 9 34.40 5.52 3.31
N GLY A 10 33.85 6.38 4.17
CA GLY A 10 33.20 7.62 3.77
C GLY A 10 31.80 7.43 3.16
N PHE A 11 31.20 6.23 3.27
CA PHE A 11 29.87 5.94 2.69
C PHE A 11 28.72 6.49 3.54
N ALA A 12 28.94 6.78 4.82
CA ALA A 12 27.88 7.20 5.75
C ALA A 12 27.47 8.66 5.54
N ASN A 13 26.90 8.96 4.38
CA ASN A 13 26.37 10.26 3.99
C ASN A 13 25.17 10.10 3.06
N ASN A 14 24.55 11.19 2.63
CA ASN A 14 23.38 11.23 1.75
C ASN A 14 23.58 12.03 0.46
N SER A 15 24.82 12.25 0.03
CA SER A 15 25.14 13.03 -1.17
C SER A 15 24.58 12.40 -2.45
N ASP A 16 24.65 11.08 -2.54
CA ASP A 16 24.01 10.26 -3.59
C ASP A 16 23.42 9.00 -2.94
N LEU A 17 22.24 9.14 -2.37
CA LEU A 17 21.58 8.10 -1.60
C LEU A 17 21.46 6.80 -2.38
N SER A 18 22.27 5.81 -2.02
CA SER A 18 22.29 4.49 -2.63
C SER A 18 21.63 3.40 -1.77
N HIS A 19 21.84 3.47 -0.46
CA HIS A 19 21.30 2.48 0.47
C HIS A 19 20.76 3.14 1.75
N VAL A 20 19.77 2.50 2.36
CA VAL A 20 19.21 2.87 3.66
C VAL A 20 19.45 1.73 4.63
N LEU A 21 19.86 2.06 5.85
CA LEU A 21 19.95 1.11 6.94
C LEU A 21 18.68 1.17 7.79
N MET A 22 17.88 0.11 7.81
CA MET A 22 16.58 0.10 8.52
C MET A 22 16.73 0.20 10.05
N ASP A 23 17.91 -0.06 10.58
CA ASP A 23 18.29 0.16 11.98
C ASP A 23 18.90 1.55 12.23
N GLY A 24 18.80 2.45 11.24
CA GLY A 24 19.21 3.85 11.27
C GLY A 24 20.48 4.15 10.49
N GLY A 25 20.38 5.13 9.59
CA GLY A 25 21.46 5.62 8.74
C GLY A 25 21.14 5.51 7.26
N VAL A 26 21.93 6.25 6.48
CA VAL A 26 21.89 6.26 5.00
C VAL A 26 23.30 6.15 4.47
N LEU A 27 23.45 5.59 3.29
CA LEU A 27 24.74 5.40 2.65
C LEU A 27 24.70 5.93 1.22
N SER A 28 25.83 6.47 0.81
CA SER A 28 26.18 6.82 -0.57
C SER A 28 27.37 5.95 -0.98
N VAL A 29 27.09 4.80 -1.59
CA VAL A 29 28.12 3.86 -2.07
C VAL A 29 28.35 4.14 -3.55
N PRO A 30 29.54 4.59 -3.98
CA PRO A 30 29.88 4.77 -5.38
C PRO A 30 29.82 3.46 -6.17
N PHE A 31 29.56 3.51 -7.46
CA PHE A 31 29.48 2.31 -8.30
C PHE A 31 30.79 1.53 -8.37
N ASP A 32 31.92 2.22 -8.42
CA ASP A 32 33.27 1.64 -8.41
C ASP A 32 33.63 0.98 -7.08
N LYS A 33 32.90 1.26 -6.01
CA LYS A 33 33.05 0.68 -4.67
C LYS A 33 31.99 -0.35 -4.31
N LEU A 34 31.10 -0.66 -5.25
CA LEU A 34 29.98 -1.56 -4.98
C LEU A 34 30.45 -2.99 -4.69
N ASN A 35 31.51 -3.45 -5.38
CA ASN A 35 32.08 -4.78 -5.13
C ASN A 35 32.67 -4.87 -3.71
N ASP A 36 33.51 -3.89 -3.31
CA ASP A 36 34.08 -3.82 -1.96
C ASP A 36 32.98 -3.82 -0.89
N PHE A 37 31.87 -3.11 -1.18
CA PHE A 37 30.70 -3.07 -0.30
C PHE A 37 30.01 -4.43 -0.18
N TYR A 38 29.87 -5.17 -1.28
CA TYR A 38 29.26 -6.51 -1.28
C TYR A 38 30.16 -7.54 -0.59
N GLU A 39 31.48 -7.48 -0.81
CA GLU A 39 32.44 -8.32 -0.10
C GLU A 39 32.32 -8.12 1.42
N LYS A 40 32.20 -6.86 1.86
CA LYS A 40 31.98 -6.55 3.28
C LYS A 40 30.64 -7.03 3.80
N CYS A 41 29.57 -6.94 3.01
CA CYS A 41 28.27 -7.51 3.39
C CYS A 41 28.38 -9.02 3.59
N VAL A 42 29.03 -9.74 2.65
CA VAL A 42 29.23 -11.19 2.74
C VAL A 42 30.06 -11.58 3.96
N GLU A 43 31.15 -10.86 4.24
CA GLU A 43 31.96 -11.07 5.45
C GLU A 43 31.09 -10.97 6.71
N VAL A 44 30.28 -9.91 6.78
CA VAL A 44 29.43 -9.63 7.94
C VAL A 44 28.31 -10.67 8.08
N TYR A 45 27.68 -11.08 7.00
CA TYR A 45 26.68 -12.15 7.03
C TYR A 45 27.29 -13.47 7.51
N ASN A 46 28.50 -13.81 7.03
CA ASN A 46 29.20 -15.03 7.43
C ASN A 46 29.66 -14.98 8.90
N SER A 47 29.85 -13.80 9.48
CA SER A 47 30.16 -13.64 10.91
C SER A 47 28.92 -13.78 11.82
N GLY A 48 27.72 -13.88 11.24
CA GLY A 48 26.45 -13.92 11.98
C GLY A 48 25.97 -12.54 12.49
N GLU A 49 26.66 -11.44 12.15
CA GLU A 49 26.19 -10.09 12.46
C GLU A 49 24.98 -9.73 11.59
N LYS A 50 23.92 -9.25 12.20
CA LYS A 50 22.69 -8.85 11.50
C LYS A 50 22.84 -7.46 10.92
N ILE A 51 22.72 -7.32 9.61
CA ILE A 51 22.64 -6.03 8.93
C ILE A 51 21.29 -5.82 8.27
N PHE A 52 20.95 -4.56 7.99
CA PHE A 52 19.60 -4.11 7.68
C PHE A 52 19.61 -3.24 6.41
N VAL A 53 20.25 -3.72 5.36
CA VAL A 53 20.52 -2.94 4.14
C VAL A 53 19.35 -3.01 3.17
N VAL A 54 18.93 -1.84 2.72
CA VAL A 54 17.93 -1.63 1.69
C VAL A 54 18.55 -0.81 0.57
N GLU A 55 18.61 -1.34 -0.63
CA GLU A 55 19.14 -0.63 -1.80
C GLU A 55 18.07 0.30 -2.39
N GLN A 56 18.49 1.50 -2.80
CA GLN A 56 17.65 2.46 -3.53
C GLN A 56 17.94 2.35 -5.03
N LYS A 57 16.89 2.34 -5.83
CA LYS A 57 17.03 2.30 -7.28
C LYS A 57 17.51 3.63 -7.87
N THR A 58 18.23 3.56 -8.97
CA THR A 58 18.54 4.69 -9.85
C THR A 58 17.31 5.09 -10.68
N GLU A 59 17.40 6.10 -11.53
CA GLU A 59 16.31 6.51 -12.43
C GLU A 59 15.91 5.36 -13.35
N ASN A 60 16.88 4.78 -14.06
CA ASN A 60 16.77 3.49 -14.70
C ASN A 60 17.39 2.45 -13.76
N TYR A 61 16.83 1.28 -13.68
CA TYR A 61 17.23 0.26 -12.71
C TYR A 61 17.03 -1.15 -13.26
N ASN A 62 17.76 -2.10 -12.73
CA ASN A 62 17.51 -3.51 -12.98
C ASN A 62 16.12 -3.89 -12.47
N PHE A 63 15.31 -4.50 -13.33
CA PHE A 63 13.93 -4.83 -12.99
C PHE A 63 13.83 -5.77 -11.78
N PHE A 64 12.85 -5.56 -10.97
CA PHE A 64 12.57 -6.36 -9.77
C PHE A 64 11.07 -6.41 -9.47
N MET A 65 10.64 -7.39 -8.71
CA MET A 65 9.28 -7.52 -8.20
C MET A 65 9.27 -7.88 -6.72
N ASP A 66 8.32 -7.31 -6.01
CA ASP A 66 7.99 -7.64 -4.62
C ASP A 66 6.60 -8.29 -4.58
N LEU A 67 6.50 -9.49 -4.03
CA LEU A 67 5.25 -10.19 -3.84
C LEU A 67 4.97 -10.39 -2.36
N ASP A 68 3.82 -9.93 -1.93
CA ASP A 68 3.29 -10.04 -0.59
C ASP A 68 2.10 -11.00 -0.57
N TYR A 69 2.40 -12.31 -0.73
CA TYR A 69 1.35 -13.33 -0.77
C TYR A 69 0.78 -13.58 0.62
N LYS A 70 -0.54 -13.51 0.76
CA LYS A 70 -1.25 -13.73 2.03
C LYS A 70 -2.35 -14.76 1.83
N ASP A 71 -2.36 -15.77 2.68
CA ASP A 71 -3.37 -16.85 2.68
C ASP A 71 -3.55 -17.42 4.11
N ASP A 72 -4.50 -18.32 4.27
CA ASP A 72 -4.72 -19.05 5.53
C ASP A 72 -3.51 -19.94 5.90
N GLU A 73 -2.74 -20.36 4.89
CA GLU A 73 -1.52 -21.16 5.02
C GLU A 73 -0.34 -20.50 4.30
N GLU A 74 0.88 -20.85 4.70
CA GLU A 74 2.09 -20.44 4.00
C GLU A 74 2.17 -21.07 2.60
N MET A 75 2.80 -20.37 1.66
CA MET A 75 3.07 -20.96 0.35
C MET A 75 4.06 -22.12 0.46
N SER A 76 3.66 -23.28 -0.05
CA SER A 76 4.58 -24.41 -0.18
C SER A 76 5.70 -24.08 -1.19
N PHE A 77 6.80 -24.80 -1.07
CA PHE A 77 7.94 -24.66 -1.97
C PHE A 77 7.55 -24.84 -3.46
N GLU A 78 6.67 -25.79 -3.78
CA GLU A 78 6.22 -26.04 -5.14
C GLU A 78 5.26 -24.92 -5.63
N GLN A 79 4.45 -24.33 -4.76
CA GLN A 79 3.64 -23.16 -5.13
C GLN A 79 4.53 -21.95 -5.43
N ILE A 80 5.54 -21.67 -4.59
CA ILE A 80 6.52 -20.60 -4.83
C ILE A 80 7.20 -20.82 -6.17
N LYS A 81 7.71 -22.04 -6.43
CA LYS A 81 8.36 -22.40 -7.68
C LYS A 81 7.45 -22.21 -8.89
N SER A 82 6.20 -22.66 -8.80
CA SER A 82 5.20 -22.54 -9.86
C SER A 82 4.89 -21.08 -10.19
N VAL A 83 4.57 -20.26 -9.18
CA VAL A 83 4.25 -18.84 -9.35
C VAL A 83 5.44 -18.07 -9.90
N CYS A 84 6.63 -18.26 -9.33
CA CYS A 84 7.85 -17.59 -9.80
C CYS A 84 8.20 -17.98 -11.24
N LYS A 85 8.00 -19.25 -11.62
CA LYS A 85 8.23 -19.69 -13.00
C LYS A 85 7.31 -18.97 -13.98
N VAL A 86 6.02 -18.89 -13.71
CA VAL A 86 5.04 -18.17 -14.53
C VAL A 86 5.43 -16.70 -14.69
N ILE A 87 5.85 -16.05 -13.60
CA ILE A 87 6.31 -14.66 -13.62
C ILE A 87 7.56 -14.51 -14.49
N CYS A 88 8.59 -15.33 -14.27
CA CYS A 88 9.85 -15.25 -15.00
C CYS A 88 9.67 -15.57 -16.49
N ASP A 89 8.87 -16.58 -16.83
CA ASP A 89 8.52 -16.91 -18.22
C ASP A 89 7.77 -15.76 -18.90
N LYS A 90 6.96 -15.00 -18.17
CA LYS A 90 6.30 -13.79 -18.70
C LYS A 90 7.29 -12.65 -18.90
N VAL A 91 8.14 -12.38 -17.92
CA VAL A 91 9.14 -11.30 -17.99
C VAL A 91 10.18 -11.57 -19.06
N SER A 92 10.52 -12.83 -19.33
CA SER A 92 11.46 -13.20 -20.39
C SER A 92 11.00 -12.78 -21.79
N LYS A 93 9.68 -12.69 -22.02
CA LYS A 93 9.11 -12.19 -23.29
C LYS A 93 9.37 -10.70 -23.52
N PHE A 94 9.75 -9.97 -22.48
CA PHE A 94 10.14 -8.56 -22.55
C PHE A 94 11.65 -8.33 -22.54
N GLY A 95 12.43 -9.40 -22.48
CA GLY A 95 13.89 -9.35 -22.47
C GLY A 95 14.56 -9.66 -21.14
N GLY A 96 13.78 -9.86 -20.06
CA GLY A 96 14.32 -10.34 -18.78
C GLY A 96 14.80 -11.78 -18.93
N LYS A 97 16.10 -12.01 -18.71
CA LYS A 97 16.70 -13.34 -18.85
C LYS A 97 16.73 -14.08 -17.50
N ASP A 98 17.92 -14.32 -16.98
CA ASP A 98 18.09 -14.96 -15.68
C ASP A 98 17.50 -14.08 -14.55
N ALA A 99 16.98 -14.72 -13.51
CA ALA A 99 16.45 -14.01 -12.35
C ALA A 99 16.80 -14.69 -11.03
N LEU A 100 17.04 -13.90 -10.01
CA LEU A 100 17.22 -14.38 -8.64
C LEU A 100 15.89 -14.32 -7.90
N ILE A 101 15.51 -15.41 -7.23
CA ILE A 101 14.34 -15.49 -6.39
C ILE A 101 14.75 -15.67 -4.94
N SER A 102 14.35 -14.74 -4.07
CA SER A 102 14.59 -14.77 -2.64
C SER A 102 13.27 -14.76 -1.87
N VAL A 103 13.19 -15.52 -0.79
CA VAL A 103 11.96 -15.68 0.00
C VAL A 103 12.26 -15.38 1.46
N ALA A 104 11.37 -14.63 2.11
CA ALA A 104 11.40 -14.40 3.54
C ALA A 104 10.65 -15.51 4.26
N GLU A 105 11.06 -15.81 5.49
CA GLU A 105 10.32 -16.70 6.38
C GLU A 105 8.86 -16.24 6.50
N PRO A 106 7.89 -17.16 6.28
CA PRO A 106 6.48 -16.84 6.42
C PRO A 106 6.15 -16.31 7.81
N LYS A 107 5.26 -15.33 7.89
CA LYS A 107 4.90 -14.73 9.17
C LYS A 107 3.41 -14.44 9.26
N PRO A 108 2.82 -14.55 10.45
CA PRO A 108 1.43 -14.15 10.66
C PRO A 108 1.27 -12.63 10.46
N VAL A 109 0.20 -12.25 9.77
CA VAL A 109 -0.24 -10.86 9.59
C VAL A 109 -1.76 -10.85 9.70
N ASP A 110 -2.28 -10.26 10.76
CA ASP A 110 -3.70 -10.33 11.14
C ASP A 110 -4.14 -11.79 11.31
N THR A 111 -5.04 -12.27 10.45
CA THR A 111 -5.56 -13.65 10.48
C THR A 111 -4.95 -14.55 9.40
N LEU A 112 -4.01 -14.04 8.63
CA LEU A 112 -3.40 -14.72 7.49
C LEU A 112 -1.90 -14.93 7.71
N ILE A 113 -1.32 -15.83 6.93
CA ILE A 113 0.14 -16.01 6.85
C ILE A 113 0.64 -15.33 5.59
N LYS A 114 1.63 -14.47 5.77
CA LYS A 114 2.29 -13.75 4.68
C LYS A 114 3.58 -14.44 4.28
N THR A 115 3.68 -14.82 3.01
CA THR A 115 4.93 -15.23 2.36
C THR A 115 5.42 -14.08 1.48
N GLY A 116 6.60 -13.54 1.78
CA GLY A 116 7.24 -12.47 1.00
C GLY A 116 8.22 -13.05 -0.02
N ILE A 117 8.13 -12.62 -1.28
CA ILE A 117 9.00 -13.09 -2.36
C ILE A 117 9.58 -11.89 -3.10
N HIS A 118 10.89 -11.85 -3.22
CA HIS A 118 11.63 -10.90 -4.05
C HIS A 118 12.14 -11.59 -5.32
N ILE A 119 11.99 -10.94 -6.47
CA ILE A 119 12.55 -11.43 -7.74
C ILE A 119 13.35 -10.29 -8.37
N ASN A 120 14.60 -10.55 -8.72
CA ASN A 120 15.51 -9.59 -9.34
C ASN A 120 15.97 -10.09 -10.70
N TRP A 121 16.00 -9.23 -11.72
CA TRP A 121 16.50 -9.53 -13.06
C TRP A 121 17.76 -8.69 -13.34
N PRO A 122 18.97 -9.24 -13.12
CA PRO A 122 20.21 -8.55 -13.40
C PRO A 122 20.34 -8.21 -14.89
N GLY A 123 20.76 -6.99 -15.18
CA GLY A 123 20.97 -6.53 -16.56
C GLY A 123 19.70 -6.27 -17.39
N PHE A 124 18.52 -6.50 -16.82
CA PHE A 124 17.27 -6.12 -17.47
C PHE A 124 16.83 -4.73 -16.99
N VAL A 125 17.36 -3.71 -17.67
CA VAL A 125 17.21 -2.32 -17.29
C VAL A 125 15.87 -1.75 -17.75
N VAL A 126 15.12 -1.17 -16.85
CA VAL A 126 13.81 -0.54 -17.08
C VAL A 126 13.75 0.83 -16.43
N ASN A 127 12.87 1.66 -16.92
CA ASN A 127 12.38 2.82 -16.19
C ASN A 127 11.08 2.46 -15.42
N ARG A 128 10.58 3.39 -14.64
CA ARG A 128 9.37 3.19 -13.84
C ARG A 128 8.13 2.84 -14.70
N SER A 129 7.94 3.52 -15.82
CA SER A 129 6.77 3.27 -16.68
C SER A 129 6.78 1.85 -17.24
N SER A 130 7.93 1.40 -17.72
CA SER A 130 8.11 0.03 -18.21
C SER A 130 7.94 -1.01 -17.11
N ALA A 131 8.44 -0.73 -15.90
CA ALA A 131 8.26 -1.63 -14.76
C ALA A 131 6.77 -1.81 -14.40
N LEU A 132 5.99 -0.74 -14.43
CA LEU A 132 4.54 -0.81 -14.23
C LEU A 132 3.84 -1.57 -15.37
N GLY A 133 4.25 -1.36 -16.61
CA GLY A 133 3.74 -2.11 -17.76
C GLY A 133 4.00 -3.61 -17.63
N ILE A 134 5.23 -4.00 -17.28
CA ILE A 134 5.58 -5.40 -17.03
C ILE A 134 4.74 -5.98 -15.89
N ARG A 135 4.61 -5.25 -14.78
CA ARG A 135 3.76 -5.65 -13.65
C ARG A 135 2.33 -5.98 -14.09
N ASP A 136 1.71 -5.12 -14.87
CA ASP A 136 0.33 -5.34 -15.35
C ASP A 136 0.23 -6.60 -16.23
N HIS A 137 1.18 -6.78 -17.11
CA HIS A 137 1.24 -7.99 -17.93
C HIS A 137 1.44 -9.27 -17.11
N VAL A 138 2.24 -9.20 -16.05
CA VAL A 138 2.43 -10.31 -15.09
C VAL A 138 1.14 -10.60 -14.35
N ILE A 139 0.47 -9.59 -13.80
CA ILE A 139 -0.81 -9.74 -13.10
C ILE A 139 -1.85 -10.42 -14.00
N ASN A 140 -1.97 -9.97 -15.26
CA ASN A 140 -2.89 -10.59 -16.21
C ASN A 140 -2.53 -12.07 -16.46
N THR A 141 -1.25 -12.40 -16.54
CA THR A 141 -0.80 -13.79 -16.71
C THR A 141 -1.11 -14.64 -15.49
N LEU A 142 -0.90 -14.11 -14.27
CA LEU A 142 -1.21 -14.79 -13.02
C LEU A 142 -2.73 -15.02 -12.87
N ASN A 143 -3.56 -14.04 -13.25
CA ASN A 143 -5.02 -14.22 -13.29
C ASN A 143 -5.45 -15.35 -14.22
N LEU A 144 -4.80 -15.50 -15.38
CA LEU A 144 -5.09 -16.59 -16.31
C LEU A 144 -4.62 -17.94 -15.79
N ALA A 145 -3.46 -17.98 -15.12
CA ALA A 145 -2.85 -19.24 -14.64
C ALA A 145 -3.52 -19.76 -13.34
N TYR A 146 -3.89 -18.89 -12.44
CA TYR A 146 -4.33 -19.25 -11.08
C TYR A 146 -5.74 -18.74 -10.72
N GLY A 147 -6.46 -18.17 -11.67
CA GLY A 147 -7.79 -17.58 -11.44
C GLY A 147 -7.74 -16.20 -10.78
N SER A 148 -8.93 -15.66 -10.49
CA SER A 148 -9.08 -14.34 -9.90
C SER A 148 -8.76 -14.35 -8.40
N ARG A 149 -7.50 -14.18 -8.09
CA ARG A 149 -7.01 -13.76 -6.77
C ARG A 149 -6.65 -12.28 -6.88
N ASP A 150 -6.56 -11.55 -5.78
CA ASP A 150 -6.17 -10.14 -5.83
C ASP A 150 -4.64 -9.97 -6.07
N TRP A 151 -4.20 -10.37 -7.27
CA TRP A 151 -2.81 -10.26 -7.68
C TRP A 151 -2.30 -8.82 -7.72
N LYS A 152 -3.21 -7.83 -7.77
CA LYS A 152 -2.84 -6.41 -7.72
C LYS A 152 -2.31 -6.01 -6.35
N ASP A 153 -2.86 -6.60 -5.29
CA ASP A 153 -2.42 -6.36 -3.91
C ASP A 153 -1.22 -7.25 -3.55
N ILE A 154 -1.10 -8.44 -4.18
CA ILE A 154 0.01 -9.36 -3.95
C ILE A 154 1.29 -8.82 -4.59
N VAL A 155 1.24 -8.35 -5.85
CA VAL A 155 2.40 -7.75 -6.54
C VAL A 155 2.47 -6.28 -6.18
N ASP A 156 3.35 -5.92 -5.22
CA ASP A 156 3.38 -4.58 -4.63
C ASP A 156 3.80 -3.52 -5.66
N ILE A 157 2.90 -2.54 -5.89
CA ILE A 157 3.15 -1.40 -6.75
C ILE A 157 3.99 -0.31 -6.07
N SER A 158 3.98 -0.26 -4.74
CA SER A 158 4.60 0.83 -3.98
C SER A 158 6.11 0.88 -4.13
N VAL A 159 6.73 -0.27 -4.45
CA VAL A 159 8.17 -0.38 -4.66
C VAL A 159 8.67 0.43 -5.86
N TYR A 160 7.83 0.70 -6.85
CA TYR A 160 8.19 1.49 -8.03
C TYR A 160 8.04 3.01 -7.85
N GLY A 161 7.44 3.44 -6.74
CA GLY A 161 7.23 4.85 -6.45
C GLY A 161 6.00 5.44 -7.13
N ASN A 162 5.87 6.76 -7.05
CA ASN A 162 4.73 7.47 -7.61
C ASN A 162 5.17 8.86 -8.11
N ASN A 163 5.06 9.11 -9.42
CA ASN A 163 5.45 10.38 -10.03
C ASN A 163 4.58 11.55 -9.54
N SER A 164 3.27 11.33 -9.39
CA SER A 164 2.36 12.40 -8.94
C SER A 164 2.63 12.84 -7.49
N ARG A 165 3.25 11.97 -6.68
CA ARG A 165 3.67 12.26 -5.31
C ARG A 165 5.16 12.56 -5.19
N ASN A 166 5.89 12.57 -6.29
CA ASN A 166 7.36 12.70 -6.34
C ASN A 166 8.06 11.75 -5.34
N THR A 167 7.60 10.49 -5.27
CA THR A 167 8.20 9.48 -4.43
C THR A 167 8.94 8.44 -5.27
N LYS A 168 10.20 8.17 -4.91
CA LYS A 168 11.01 7.13 -5.58
C LYS A 168 10.52 5.70 -5.30
N GLY A 169 9.60 5.52 -4.38
CA GLY A 169 9.16 4.23 -3.87
C GLY A 169 9.98 3.78 -2.66
N SER A 170 9.60 2.63 -2.11
CA SER A 170 10.40 1.99 -1.07
C SER A 170 11.70 1.45 -1.70
N GLY A 171 12.79 1.50 -0.94
CA GLY A 171 13.96 0.73 -1.32
C GLY A 171 13.68 -0.77 -1.26
N PHE A 172 14.55 -1.57 -1.81
CA PHE A 172 14.43 -3.01 -1.89
C PHE A 172 15.45 -3.70 -0.99
N ARG A 173 14.99 -4.57 -0.10
CA ARG A 173 15.89 -5.26 0.84
C ARG A 173 16.84 -6.19 0.09
N MET A 174 18.12 -6.05 0.37
CA MET A 174 19.12 -6.94 -0.17
C MET A 174 18.98 -8.36 0.40
N PRO A 175 19.38 -9.40 -0.33
CA PRO A 175 19.46 -10.76 0.20
C PRO A 175 20.23 -10.81 1.52
N TRP A 176 19.83 -11.69 2.42
CA TRP A 176 20.35 -11.88 3.80
C TRP A 176 20.22 -10.65 4.73
N SER A 177 19.66 -9.54 4.24
CA SER A 177 19.41 -8.37 5.09
C SER A 177 18.14 -8.51 5.90
N HIS A 178 18.26 -8.24 7.19
CA HIS A 178 17.15 -8.25 8.14
C HIS A 178 16.29 -6.99 8.01
N LYS A 179 15.10 -7.02 8.62
CA LYS A 179 14.22 -5.85 8.72
C LYS A 179 14.04 -5.46 10.19
N LYS A 180 14.06 -4.16 10.49
CA LYS A 180 13.52 -3.64 11.74
C LYS A 180 12.03 -3.36 11.54
N GLY A 181 11.22 -4.22 12.13
CA GLY A 181 9.77 -4.08 12.15
C GLY A 181 9.26 -3.49 13.45
N LYS A 182 7.97 -3.21 13.49
CA LYS A 182 7.24 -2.89 14.70
C LYS A 182 7.11 -4.18 15.51
N HIS A 183 7.41 -4.13 16.81
CA HIS A 183 7.20 -5.26 17.70
C HIS A 183 5.70 -5.42 17.96
N GLU A 184 5.11 -6.52 17.51
CA GLU A 184 3.66 -6.70 17.50
C GLU A 184 3.09 -6.85 18.91
N ALA A 185 3.76 -7.60 19.79
CA ALA A 185 3.29 -7.83 21.14
C ALA A 185 3.04 -6.55 21.98
N CYS A 186 3.79 -5.49 21.70
CA CYS A 186 3.59 -4.19 22.37
C CYS A 186 3.04 -3.11 21.43
N ALA A 187 2.56 -3.49 20.24
CA ALA A 187 2.07 -2.57 19.22
C ALA A 187 3.05 -1.42 18.90
N GLY A 188 4.36 -1.65 19.05
CA GLY A 188 5.42 -0.66 18.83
C GLY A 188 5.57 0.38 19.94
N GLN A 189 4.93 0.20 21.08
CA GLN A 189 5.03 1.13 22.24
C GLN A 189 6.28 0.89 23.08
N GLY A 190 6.88 -0.28 22.96
CA GLY A 190 8.00 -0.75 23.78
C GLY A 190 7.55 -1.68 24.91
N CYS A 191 8.32 -2.71 25.17
CA CYS A 191 8.17 -3.64 26.28
C CYS A 191 9.50 -4.30 26.59
N GLU A 192 9.61 -5.05 27.68
CA GLU A 192 10.83 -5.75 28.06
C GLU A 192 11.37 -6.68 26.97
N LEU A 193 10.49 -7.41 26.25
CA LEU A 193 10.88 -8.33 25.18
C LEU A 193 11.58 -7.63 24.00
N CYS A 194 11.29 -6.38 23.74
CA CYS A 194 11.94 -5.60 22.71
C CYS A 194 12.91 -4.54 23.29
N ASN A 195 13.31 -4.69 24.54
CA ASN A 195 14.15 -3.73 25.28
C ASN A 195 13.62 -2.27 25.16
N ASN A 196 12.32 -2.10 25.31
CA ASN A 196 11.59 -0.83 25.21
C ASN A 196 11.76 -0.07 23.88
N THR A 197 12.30 -0.71 22.85
CA THR A 197 12.50 -0.07 21.54
C THR A 197 11.23 0.00 20.69
N GLY A 198 10.21 -0.79 21.02
CA GLY A 198 9.00 -0.96 20.21
C GLY A 198 9.27 -1.61 18.84
N LYS A 199 10.48 -2.13 18.62
CA LYS A 199 10.93 -2.72 17.35
C LYS A 199 11.45 -4.14 17.55
N GLU A 200 11.21 -4.97 16.56
CA GLU A 200 11.76 -6.32 16.48
C GLU A 200 12.60 -6.50 15.23
N THR A 201 13.47 -7.50 15.26
CA THR A 201 14.22 -7.92 14.08
C THR A 201 13.45 -9.01 13.38
N GLN A 202 13.02 -8.74 12.15
CA GLN A 202 12.35 -9.70 11.27
C GLN A 202 13.38 -10.42 10.41
N SER A 203 13.01 -11.62 9.92
CA SER A 203 13.85 -12.47 9.10
C SER A 203 14.29 -11.77 7.80
N GLU A 204 15.37 -12.28 7.26
CA GLU A 204 15.95 -11.90 5.97
C GLU A 204 15.20 -12.53 4.79
N TYR A 205 15.53 -12.06 3.58
CA TYR A 205 15.20 -12.75 2.34
C TYR A 205 16.34 -13.67 1.95
N LEU A 206 16.07 -14.97 1.92
CA LEU A 206 17.05 -15.98 1.53
C LEU A 206 16.91 -16.31 0.04
N PRO A 207 17.99 -16.23 -0.75
CA PRO A 207 18.02 -16.74 -2.11
C PRO A 207 17.70 -18.24 -2.12
N ILE A 208 16.70 -18.63 -2.93
CA ILE A 208 16.29 -20.03 -2.98
C ILE A 208 16.34 -20.61 -4.40
N PHE A 209 16.13 -19.78 -5.43
CA PHE A 209 16.18 -20.18 -6.81
C PHE A 209 16.90 -19.16 -7.69
N ILE A 210 17.53 -19.67 -8.75
CA ILE A 210 17.91 -18.91 -9.93
C ILE A 210 17.07 -19.43 -11.09
N TYR A 211 16.28 -18.55 -11.69
CA TYR A 211 15.64 -18.83 -12.97
C TYR A 211 16.69 -18.71 -14.06
N LYS A 212 16.85 -19.79 -14.83
CA LYS A 212 17.72 -19.86 -16.02
C LYS A 212 16.88 -19.77 -17.26
N HIS A 213 17.06 -18.70 -18.02
CA HIS A 213 16.39 -18.51 -19.30
C HIS A 213 17.03 -19.38 -20.40
N GLY A 214 16.18 -20.02 -21.21
CA GLY A 214 16.63 -20.87 -22.31
C GLY A 214 15.47 -21.57 -23.01
N PRO A 215 15.73 -22.43 -23.98
CA PRO A 215 14.70 -23.20 -24.71
C PRO A 215 13.80 -24.00 -23.77
N SER A 216 14.37 -24.48 -22.65
CA SER A 216 13.65 -25.11 -21.54
C SER A 216 13.99 -24.37 -20.25
N SER A 217 13.32 -23.23 -20.03
CA SER A 217 13.56 -22.44 -18.84
C SER A 217 13.33 -23.24 -17.55
N THR A 218 14.26 -23.14 -16.61
CA THR A 218 14.26 -23.91 -15.36
C THR A 218 14.50 -23.03 -14.14
N LEU A 219 13.97 -23.45 -13.00
CA LEU A 219 14.33 -22.91 -11.68
C LEU A 219 15.32 -23.87 -11.01
N GLN A 220 16.53 -23.41 -10.84
CA GLN A 220 17.60 -24.15 -10.19
C GLN A 220 17.69 -23.68 -8.74
N LYS A 221 17.79 -24.63 -7.79
CA LYS A 221 18.09 -24.29 -6.39
C LYS A 221 19.46 -23.63 -6.29
N THR A 222 19.53 -22.54 -5.53
CA THR A 222 20.81 -21.91 -5.20
C THR A 222 21.28 -22.31 -3.81
N GLU A 223 22.59 -22.23 -3.59
CA GLU A 223 23.14 -22.35 -2.25
C GLU A 223 22.70 -21.13 -1.42
N GLN A 224 22.26 -21.39 -0.18
CA GLN A 224 21.82 -20.31 0.71
C GLN A 224 22.98 -19.59 1.40
N LYS A 225 24.20 -19.84 0.96
CA LYS A 225 25.40 -19.21 1.50
C LYS A 225 25.58 -17.81 0.90
N PRO A 226 25.85 -16.78 1.72
CA PRO A 226 26.14 -15.45 1.22
C PRO A 226 27.30 -15.45 0.21
N SER A 227 27.07 -14.82 -0.93
CA SER A 227 28.09 -14.65 -1.98
C SER A 227 27.95 -13.29 -2.68
N VAL A 228 29.06 -12.78 -3.16
CA VAL A 228 29.12 -11.51 -3.89
C VAL A 228 28.34 -11.60 -5.21
N ASP A 229 28.43 -12.73 -5.91
CA ASP A 229 27.72 -12.95 -7.18
C ASP A 229 26.21 -12.85 -7.00
N ILE A 230 25.67 -13.40 -5.93
CA ILE A 230 24.23 -13.30 -5.61
C ILE A 230 23.85 -11.85 -5.29
N LEU A 231 24.69 -11.09 -4.58
CA LEU A 231 24.43 -9.69 -4.34
C LEU A 231 24.47 -8.86 -5.62
N HIS A 232 25.38 -9.16 -6.55
CA HIS A 232 25.37 -8.58 -7.90
C HIS A 232 24.09 -8.93 -8.68
N MET A 233 23.60 -10.17 -8.58
CA MET A 233 22.34 -10.54 -9.21
C MET A 233 21.15 -9.80 -8.62
N ALA A 234 21.22 -9.40 -7.36
CA ALA A 234 20.13 -8.70 -6.66
C ALA A 234 20.19 -7.18 -6.80
N THR A 235 21.27 -6.61 -7.35
CA THR A 235 21.43 -5.16 -7.42
C THR A 235 20.37 -4.50 -8.30
N LEU A 236 19.80 -3.42 -7.80
CA LEU A 236 18.83 -2.59 -8.55
C LEU A 236 19.53 -1.50 -9.35
N ARG A 237 20.60 -0.95 -8.81
CA ARG A 237 21.28 0.20 -9.36
C ARG A 237 22.03 -0.15 -10.65
N THR A 238 21.96 0.74 -11.61
CA THR A 238 22.69 0.62 -12.88
C THR A 238 23.20 1.98 -13.33
N GLN A 239 24.28 1.98 -14.09
CA GLN A 239 24.78 3.15 -14.82
C GLN A 239 24.20 3.21 -16.25
N SER A 240 23.44 2.20 -16.68
CA SER A 240 22.80 2.21 -18.00
C SER A 240 21.77 3.32 -18.11
N VAL A 241 21.86 4.09 -19.17
CA VAL A 241 20.94 5.19 -19.48
C VAL A 241 19.81 4.77 -20.43
N GLU A 242 19.91 3.59 -21.03
CA GLU A 242 18.96 3.08 -22.03
C GLU A 242 18.07 1.99 -21.40
N PRO A 243 16.87 2.33 -20.94
CA PRO A 243 15.93 1.34 -20.44
C PRO A 243 15.17 0.67 -21.60
N VAL A 244 14.78 -0.59 -21.41
CA VAL A 244 13.80 -1.23 -22.29
C VAL A 244 12.44 -0.52 -22.10
N ILE A 245 11.84 -0.09 -23.21
CA ILE A 245 10.54 0.58 -23.20
C ILE A 245 9.44 -0.44 -23.42
N ILE A 246 8.53 -0.54 -22.47
CA ILE A 246 7.38 -1.44 -22.49
C ILE A 246 6.13 -0.65 -22.15
N GLU A 247 5.19 -0.63 -23.10
CA GLU A 247 3.88 -0.04 -22.87
C GLU A 247 3.02 -1.00 -22.05
N GLY A 248 2.50 -0.53 -20.94
CA GLY A 248 1.55 -1.24 -20.10
C GLY A 248 0.12 -0.74 -20.29
N THR A 249 -0.83 -1.54 -19.84
CA THR A 249 -2.23 -1.12 -19.70
C THR A 249 -2.43 -0.21 -18.50
N HIS A 250 -1.40 -0.07 -17.67
CA HIS A 250 -1.41 0.85 -16.55
C HIS A 250 -1.43 2.27 -17.12
N LYS A 251 -2.61 2.74 -17.44
CA LYS A 251 -2.85 4.17 -17.31
C LYS A 251 -2.60 4.44 -15.83
N GLU A 252 -1.37 4.92 -15.48
CA GLU A 252 -1.33 5.76 -14.31
C GLU A 252 -2.57 6.60 -14.48
N ALA A 253 -3.51 6.54 -13.51
CA ALA A 253 -4.48 7.59 -13.49
C ALA A 253 -3.61 8.81 -13.65
N THR A 254 -3.46 9.26 -14.88
CA THR A 254 -3.04 10.59 -15.14
C THR A 254 -4.12 11.32 -14.38
N PHE A 255 -3.84 11.55 -13.10
CA PHE A 255 -4.18 12.84 -12.59
C PHE A 255 -3.62 13.71 -13.70
N THR A 256 -4.50 13.98 -14.65
CA THR A 256 -4.34 14.92 -15.74
C THR A 256 -3.49 15.96 -15.10
N THR A 257 -2.23 16.00 -15.49
CA THR A 257 -1.12 16.71 -14.86
C THR A 257 -1.76 17.82 -14.10
N LEU A 258 -1.90 17.70 -12.76
CA LEU A 258 -2.76 18.62 -11.99
C LEU A 258 -2.21 19.93 -12.42
N GLN A 259 -2.88 20.60 -13.36
CA GLN A 259 -2.41 21.74 -14.12
C GLN A 259 -1.68 22.54 -13.09
N THR A 260 -0.38 22.56 -13.21
CA THR A 260 0.65 22.95 -12.25
C THR A 260 -0.01 23.55 -11.05
N LYS A 261 -0.22 22.79 -9.94
CA LYS A 261 -1.02 23.23 -8.79
C LYS A 261 -0.58 24.65 -8.55
N ASN A 262 -1.37 25.62 -8.95
CA ASN A 262 -0.98 27.01 -8.81
C ASN A 262 -0.91 27.22 -7.31
N GLU A 263 0.30 27.25 -6.78
CA GLU A 263 0.50 27.57 -5.38
C GLU A 263 -0.08 28.96 -5.18
N PHE A 264 -1.11 29.05 -4.36
CA PHE A 264 -1.78 30.27 -4.05
C PHE A 264 -0.92 31.02 -3.02
N LYS A 265 -0.30 32.12 -3.44
CA LYS A 265 0.75 32.83 -2.70
C LYS A 265 0.28 34.09 -2.00
N ASP A 266 -1.02 34.39 -2.02
CA ASP A 266 -1.56 35.55 -1.34
C ASP A 266 -1.40 35.43 0.18
N GLN A 267 -0.49 36.23 0.72
CA GLN A 267 -0.13 36.20 2.15
C GLN A 267 -1.29 36.63 3.05
N GLU A 268 -2.11 37.60 2.63
CA GLU A 268 -3.26 38.03 3.42
C GLU A 268 -4.29 36.90 3.54
N ALA A 269 -4.58 36.22 2.44
CA ALA A 269 -5.47 35.07 2.42
C ALA A 269 -4.95 33.93 3.31
N LEU A 270 -3.66 33.61 3.23
CA LEU A 270 -3.03 32.59 4.07
C LEU A 270 -3.19 32.89 5.55
N LEU A 271 -2.89 34.11 5.97
CA LEU A 271 -3.00 34.54 7.38
C LEU A 271 -4.45 34.55 7.86
N LEU A 272 -5.39 34.98 7.03
CA LEU A 272 -6.82 34.99 7.39
C LEU A 272 -7.37 33.58 7.53
N VAL A 273 -7.01 32.67 6.62
CA VAL A 273 -7.41 31.24 6.71
C VAL A 273 -6.76 30.58 7.91
N GLU A 274 -5.49 30.88 8.21
CA GLU A 274 -4.81 30.37 9.41
C GLU A 274 -5.50 30.83 10.69
N ALA A 275 -5.76 32.12 10.81
CA ALA A 275 -6.46 32.69 11.94
C ALA A 275 -7.87 32.09 12.12
N PHE A 276 -8.57 31.89 10.99
CA PHE A 276 -9.88 31.23 11.01
C PHE A 276 -9.81 29.78 11.50
N VAL A 277 -8.85 28.99 11.00
CA VAL A 277 -8.64 27.59 11.40
C VAL A 277 -8.33 27.50 12.89
N ARG A 278 -7.40 28.35 13.38
CA ARG A 278 -7.04 28.39 14.81
C ARG A 278 -8.21 28.70 15.73
N LYS A 279 -9.09 29.58 15.29
CA LYS A 279 -10.22 30.06 16.10
C LYS A 279 -11.42 29.13 16.06
N ASN A 280 -11.72 28.54 14.91
CA ASN A 280 -13.02 27.90 14.67
C ASN A 280 -12.95 26.36 14.58
N VAL A 281 -11.76 25.78 14.41
CA VAL A 281 -11.63 24.33 14.26
C VAL A 281 -11.03 23.74 15.53
N GLU A 282 -11.75 22.77 16.11
CA GLU A 282 -11.35 22.09 17.34
C GLU A 282 -9.93 21.50 17.22
N GLY A 283 -9.11 21.73 18.24
CA GLY A 283 -7.75 21.17 18.32
C GLY A 283 -6.72 21.82 17.39
N GLN A 284 -7.06 22.92 16.71
CA GLN A 284 -6.18 23.59 15.74
C GLN A 284 -5.58 24.92 16.24
N THR A 285 -5.60 25.18 17.52
CA THR A 285 -5.18 26.47 18.12
C THR A 285 -3.74 26.89 17.78
N THR A 286 -2.86 25.91 17.46
CA THR A 286 -1.44 26.15 17.10
C THR A 286 -1.14 25.80 15.64
N ALA A 287 -2.16 25.52 14.83
CA ALA A 287 -1.95 25.16 13.43
C ALA A 287 -1.35 26.33 12.65
N SER A 288 -0.36 26.05 11.81
CA SER A 288 0.17 27.00 10.83
C SER A 288 -0.02 26.46 9.43
N ILE A 289 -0.42 27.33 8.50
CA ILE A 289 -0.55 26.96 7.10
C ILE A 289 0.84 26.98 6.48
N THR A 290 1.22 25.85 5.90
CA THR A 290 2.51 25.70 5.24
C THR A 290 2.45 26.03 3.75
N LYS A 291 1.34 25.67 3.08
CA LYS A 291 1.08 25.91 1.66
C LYS A 291 -0.41 25.91 1.36
N MET A 292 -0.81 26.66 0.38
CA MET A 292 -2.16 26.59 -0.17
C MET A 292 -2.09 26.43 -1.70
N PHE A 293 -2.97 25.61 -2.26
CA PHE A 293 -3.02 25.33 -3.70
C PHE A 293 -4.43 25.58 -4.20
N LYS A 294 -4.55 26.34 -5.29
CA LYS A 294 -5.84 26.54 -5.99
C LYS A 294 -5.99 25.45 -7.05
N TYR A 295 -7.11 24.76 -7.03
CA TYR A 295 -7.48 23.76 -8.02
C TYR A 295 -8.94 23.98 -8.44
N ASN A 296 -9.14 24.41 -9.68
CA ASN A 296 -10.44 24.91 -10.13
C ASN A 296 -10.94 26.00 -9.16
N LYS A 297 -12.14 25.82 -8.61
CA LYS A 297 -12.74 26.72 -7.61
C LYS A 297 -12.57 26.20 -6.17
N GLN A 298 -11.57 25.39 -5.90
CA GLN A 298 -11.32 24.78 -4.60
C GLN A 298 -9.89 25.09 -4.13
N PHE A 299 -9.67 25.06 -2.81
CA PHE A 299 -8.35 25.25 -2.25
C PHE A 299 -7.97 24.07 -1.34
N LEU A 300 -6.74 23.61 -1.48
CA LEU A 300 -6.11 22.61 -0.64
C LEU A 300 -5.11 23.31 0.27
N VAL A 301 -5.34 23.28 1.57
CA VAL A 301 -4.58 24.03 2.56
C VAL A 301 -3.78 23.03 3.42
N SER A 302 -2.47 23.01 3.23
CA SER A 302 -1.54 22.17 3.99
C SER A 302 -1.18 22.85 5.31
N THR A 303 -1.07 22.05 6.39
CA THR A 303 -0.73 22.57 7.72
C THR A 303 0.40 21.77 8.36
N ASN A 304 0.98 22.33 9.41
CA ASN A 304 1.89 21.62 10.33
C ASN A 304 1.16 20.85 11.45
N SER A 305 -0.17 20.99 11.54
CA SER A 305 -0.94 20.34 12.59
C SER A 305 -1.06 18.83 12.37
N LYS A 306 -1.00 18.09 13.47
CA LYS A 306 -1.22 16.63 13.49
C LYS A 306 -2.55 16.25 14.15
N TYR A 307 -3.28 17.18 14.74
CA TYR A 307 -4.54 16.90 15.42
C TYR A 307 -5.64 16.54 14.42
N CYS A 308 -6.20 15.37 14.57
CA CYS A 308 -7.23 14.83 13.69
C CYS A 308 -8.59 14.77 14.41
N GLU A 309 -9.60 15.45 13.88
CA GLU A 309 -10.97 15.43 14.40
C GLU A 309 -11.54 14.00 14.48
N ASN A 310 -11.26 13.13 13.52
CA ASN A 310 -11.71 11.74 13.55
C ASN A 310 -11.10 10.97 14.73
N LYS A 311 -9.81 11.16 14.97
CA LYS A 311 -9.08 10.49 16.04
C LYS A 311 -9.24 11.19 17.40
N ARG A 312 -9.57 12.48 17.41
CA ARG A 312 -9.58 13.40 18.58
C ARG A 312 -8.23 13.49 19.31
N CYS A 313 -7.15 13.25 18.59
CA CYS A 313 -5.78 13.44 19.08
C CYS A 313 -4.79 13.53 17.90
N ASN A 314 -3.53 13.78 18.22
CA ASN A 314 -2.49 13.89 17.20
C ASN A 314 -2.19 12.54 16.52
N HIS A 315 -1.89 12.58 15.24
CA HIS A 315 -1.18 11.50 14.56
C HIS A 315 0.32 11.54 14.90
N ASN A 316 0.97 10.40 14.87
CA ASN A 316 2.41 10.33 15.15
C ASN A 316 3.26 11.03 14.06
N SER A 317 2.94 10.79 12.79
CA SER A 317 3.72 11.29 11.65
C SER A 317 2.91 12.11 10.65
N ASN A 318 1.62 11.83 10.46
CA ASN A 318 0.81 12.49 9.44
C ASN A 318 0.31 13.85 9.90
N HIS A 319 0.46 14.85 9.05
CA HIS A 319 -0.21 16.14 9.22
C HIS A 319 -1.63 16.09 8.65
N VAL A 320 -2.50 16.95 9.17
CA VAL A 320 -3.82 17.19 8.59
C VAL A 320 -3.76 18.33 7.59
N TRP A 321 -4.75 18.39 6.73
CA TRP A 321 -4.92 19.45 5.74
C TRP A 321 -6.38 19.87 5.70
N PHE A 322 -6.66 21.02 5.07
CA PHE A 322 -8.01 21.51 4.95
C PHE A 322 -8.42 21.64 3.49
N HIS A 323 -9.70 21.41 3.24
CA HIS A 323 -10.31 21.56 1.94
C HIS A 323 -11.35 22.67 1.98
N ILE A 324 -11.11 23.72 1.18
CA ILE A 324 -12.06 24.82 0.97
C ILE A 324 -12.82 24.54 -0.32
N ILE A 325 -14.13 24.49 -0.22
CA ILE A 325 -15.06 24.38 -1.36
C ILE A 325 -16.11 25.46 -1.17
N GLY A 326 -16.21 26.37 -2.14
CA GLY A 326 -17.11 27.51 -2.02
C GLY A 326 -16.82 28.31 -0.75
N ASP A 327 -17.85 28.52 0.03
CA ASP A 327 -17.82 29.31 1.26
C ASP A 327 -17.50 28.47 2.52
N THR A 328 -17.07 27.22 2.38
CA THR A 328 -16.83 26.34 3.53
C THR A 328 -15.43 25.72 3.55
N ILE A 329 -14.93 25.44 4.75
CA ILE A 329 -13.69 24.74 5.01
C ILE A 329 -13.92 23.50 5.90
N ALA A 330 -13.25 22.40 5.59
CA ALA A 330 -13.31 21.16 6.39
C ALA A 330 -11.95 20.50 6.50
N GLN A 331 -11.67 19.90 7.66
CA GLN A 331 -10.45 19.11 7.87
C GLN A 331 -10.47 17.82 7.07
N LYS A 332 -9.31 17.46 6.57
CA LYS A 332 -8.99 16.20 5.89
C LYS A 332 -7.70 15.61 6.45
N CYS A 333 -7.52 14.31 6.22
CA CYS A 333 -6.36 13.58 6.71
C CYS A 333 -5.87 12.58 5.65
N PHE A 334 -4.56 12.29 5.66
CA PHE A 334 -3.97 11.24 4.79
C PHE A 334 -3.75 9.91 5.52
N SER A 335 -3.98 9.88 6.84
CA SER A 335 -3.69 8.72 7.66
C SER A 335 -4.61 7.54 7.35
N THR A 336 -4.04 6.35 7.24
CA THR A 336 -4.76 5.08 7.14
C THR A 336 -5.20 4.54 8.49
N THR A 337 -4.98 5.29 9.60
CA THR A 337 -5.49 4.89 10.93
C THR A 337 -6.99 4.71 10.89
N ASN A 338 -7.45 3.52 11.31
CA ASN A 338 -8.87 3.21 11.43
C ASN A 338 -9.37 3.53 12.84
N VAL A 339 -10.38 4.39 12.91
CA VAL A 339 -11.05 4.77 14.17
C VAL A 339 -12.42 4.10 14.21
N LEU A 340 -12.43 2.81 14.59
CA LEU A 340 -13.61 1.93 14.57
C LEU A 340 -14.85 2.49 15.28
N ARG A 341 -14.66 3.32 16.30
CA ARG A 341 -15.77 3.88 17.11
C ARG A 341 -16.43 5.12 16.49
N ARG A 342 -15.92 5.61 15.33
CA ARG A 342 -16.43 6.83 14.69
C ARG A 342 -16.71 6.65 13.20
N TYR A 343 -15.75 6.96 12.37
CA TYR A 343 -15.95 7.02 10.92
C TYR A 343 -15.13 5.99 10.12
N GLY A 344 -14.29 5.20 10.75
CA GLY A 344 -13.38 4.29 10.07
C GLY A 344 -12.03 4.96 9.75
N PHE A 345 -11.53 4.82 8.53
CA PHE A 345 -10.21 5.34 8.18
C PHE A 345 -10.17 6.87 8.14
N CYS A 346 -9.14 7.45 8.75
CA CYS A 346 -8.97 8.90 8.79
C CYS A 346 -8.86 9.53 7.39
N LYS A 347 -8.27 8.82 6.41
CA LYS A 347 -8.18 9.29 5.02
C LYS A 347 -9.53 9.52 4.33
N ASP A 348 -10.55 8.77 4.76
CA ASP A 348 -11.91 8.83 4.19
C ASP A 348 -12.80 9.81 4.97
N PHE A 349 -12.33 10.28 6.12
CA PHE A 349 -13.04 11.21 6.98
C PHE A 349 -12.99 12.63 6.41
N SER A 350 -14.12 13.32 6.53
CA SER A 350 -14.23 14.76 6.33
C SER A 350 -14.70 15.39 7.63
N GLY A 351 -13.90 16.28 8.18
CA GLY A 351 -14.25 17.03 9.38
C GLY A 351 -15.54 17.85 9.21
N ARG A 352 -15.99 18.41 10.33
CA ARG A 352 -17.10 19.35 10.29
C ARG A 352 -16.79 20.49 9.32
N ARG A 353 -17.79 20.90 8.53
CA ARG A 353 -17.67 22.07 7.66
C ARG A 353 -17.94 23.33 8.49
N HIS A 354 -17.04 24.28 8.35
CA HIS A 354 -17.14 25.59 8.99
C HIS A 354 -17.33 26.63 7.89
N GLN A 355 -18.27 27.55 8.11
CA GLN A 355 -18.57 28.65 7.21
C GLN A 355 -17.46 29.70 7.28
N LEU A 356 -16.83 30.00 6.15
CA LEU A 356 -15.83 31.06 6.05
C LEU A 356 -16.50 32.45 6.11
N SER A 357 -15.76 33.45 6.62
CA SER A 357 -16.23 34.81 6.59
C SER A 357 -16.19 35.38 5.17
N LYS A 358 -17.06 36.36 4.90
CA LYS A 358 -17.10 37.05 3.61
C LYS A 358 -15.73 37.63 3.22
N LYS A 359 -15.01 38.19 4.19
CA LYS A 359 -13.65 38.74 3.94
C LYS A 359 -12.70 37.67 3.36
N ILE A 360 -12.76 36.42 3.86
CA ILE A 360 -11.92 35.33 3.37
C ILE A 360 -12.35 34.90 1.96
N THR A 361 -13.65 34.73 1.74
CA THR A 361 -14.18 34.31 0.45
C THR A 361 -13.90 35.33 -0.65
N ASP A 362 -14.02 36.62 -0.37
CA ASP A 362 -13.78 37.69 -1.33
C ASP A 362 -12.31 37.71 -1.81
N ILE A 363 -11.36 37.41 -0.92
CA ILE A 363 -9.94 37.30 -1.30
C ILE A 363 -9.64 36.00 -2.06
N LEU A 364 -10.26 34.88 -1.67
CA LEU A 364 -10.03 33.58 -2.31
C LEU A 364 -10.61 33.51 -3.73
N TYR A 365 -11.73 34.21 -3.97
CA TYR A 365 -12.50 34.16 -5.21
C TYR A 365 -12.59 35.57 -5.82
N GLU A 366 -11.54 35.96 -6.53
CA GLU A 366 -11.39 37.28 -7.17
C GLU A 366 -12.59 37.72 -8.05
N ASP A 367 -13.32 36.72 -8.61
CA ASP A 367 -14.47 36.96 -9.46
C ASP A 367 -15.79 37.27 -8.70
N GLY A 368 -15.76 37.29 -7.38
CA GLY A 368 -16.94 37.48 -6.51
C GLY A 368 -18.00 36.38 -6.63
N LYS A 369 -17.73 35.32 -7.38
CA LYS A 369 -18.65 34.20 -7.60
C LYS A 369 -18.32 33.05 -6.64
N VAL A 370 -18.73 33.20 -5.41
CA VAL A 370 -18.66 32.13 -4.42
C VAL A 370 -19.84 31.19 -4.61
N GLU A 371 -19.59 29.96 -5.04
CA GLU A 371 -20.62 28.93 -5.04
C GLU A 371 -20.91 28.48 -3.61
N THR A 372 -22.13 28.64 -3.14
CA THR A 372 -22.55 28.09 -1.85
C THR A 372 -22.37 26.56 -1.91
N TYR A 373 -21.68 26.00 -0.96
CA TYR A 373 -21.54 24.56 -0.89
C TYR A 373 -22.89 23.88 -0.71
N THR A 374 -23.37 23.27 -1.77
CA THR A 374 -24.52 22.35 -1.68
C THR A 374 -23.96 20.94 -1.50
N PRO A 375 -24.28 20.24 -0.39
CA PRO A 375 -23.94 18.83 -0.28
C PRO A 375 -24.44 18.10 -1.53
N LYS A 376 -23.57 17.36 -2.22
CA LYS A 376 -24.05 16.47 -3.28
C LYS A 376 -25.18 15.64 -2.67
N LYS A 377 -26.41 15.75 -3.19
CA LYS A 377 -27.46 14.80 -2.87
C LYS A 377 -26.83 13.43 -2.99
N LYS A 378 -26.95 12.60 -1.95
CA LYS A 378 -26.59 11.18 -2.07
C LYS A 378 -27.31 10.74 -3.36
N VAL A 379 -26.52 10.35 -4.36
CA VAL A 379 -27.08 9.59 -5.49
C VAL A 379 -27.85 8.48 -4.80
N ASP A 380 -29.11 8.27 -5.18
CA ASP A 380 -29.92 7.22 -4.63
C ASP A 380 -29.13 5.92 -4.73
N VAL A 381 -28.45 5.59 -3.63
CA VAL A 381 -27.72 4.34 -3.53
C VAL A 381 -28.82 3.32 -3.51
N GLU A 382 -28.80 2.41 -4.47
CA GLU A 382 -29.72 1.28 -4.51
C GLU A 382 -29.85 0.75 -3.06
N PRO A 383 -31.07 0.63 -2.51
CA PRO A 383 -31.25 0.28 -1.10
C PRO A 383 -30.37 -0.91 -0.74
N GLU A 384 -29.68 -0.86 0.38
CA GLU A 384 -28.77 -1.90 0.89
C GLU A 384 -29.34 -3.30 0.70
N GLN A 385 -30.65 -3.41 0.92
CA GLN A 385 -31.42 -4.64 0.75
C GLN A 385 -31.42 -5.16 -0.70
N ASN A 386 -31.54 -4.31 -1.70
CA ASN A 386 -31.58 -4.71 -3.10
C ASN A 386 -30.22 -5.24 -3.60
N LEU A 387 -29.12 -4.59 -3.20
CA LEU A 387 -27.77 -5.07 -3.52
C LEU A 387 -27.49 -6.42 -2.90
N LEU A 388 -27.85 -6.58 -1.63
CA LEU A 388 -27.69 -7.81 -0.89
C LEU A 388 -28.57 -8.93 -1.48
N GLU A 389 -29.81 -8.62 -1.83
CA GLU A 389 -30.75 -9.55 -2.45
C GLU A 389 -30.21 -10.09 -3.79
N ARG A 390 -29.70 -9.23 -4.66
CA ARG A 390 -29.06 -9.65 -5.93
C ARG A 390 -27.86 -10.55 -5.70
N PHE A 391 -27.05 -10.25 -4.68
CA PHE A 391 -25.90 -11.08 -4.34
C PHE A 391 -26.34 -12.47 -3.87
N ILE A 392 -27.31 -12.54 -2.96
CA ILE A 392 -27.84 -13.82 -2.45
C ILE A 392 -28.48 -14.64 -3.57
N LYS A 393 -29.31 -14.01 -4.42
CA LYS A 393 -29.92 -14.65 -5.61
C LYS A 393 -28.85 -15.30 -6.48
N LYS A 394 -27.83 -14.56 -6.84
CA LYS A 394 -26.82 -14.97 -7.84
C LYS A 394 -25.82 -15.99 -7.29
N TYR A 395 -25.36 -15.83 -6.08
CA TYR A 395 -24.18 -16.57 -5.58
C TYR A 395 -24.48 -17.58 -4.49
N ILE A 396 -25.60 -17.46 -3.77
CA ILE A 396 -25.91 -18.34 -2.62
C ILE A 396 -27.11 -19.22 -2.94
N VAL A 397 -28.29 -18.63 -3.10
CA VAL A 397 -29.55 -19.41 -3.26
C VAL A 397 -29.76 -19.85 -4.70
N LYS A 398 -29.25 -19.09 -5.68
CA LYS A 398 -29.36 -19.33 -7.13
C LYS A 398 -30.81 -19.45 -7.60
N LYS A 399 -31.74 -18.70 -6.98
CA LYS A 399 -33.13 -18.62 -7.31
C LYS A 399 -33.53 -17.19 -7.66
N GLU A 400 -34.09 -16.94 -8.84
CA GLU A 400 -34.54 -15.62 -9.30
C GLU A 400 -35.69 -15.04 -8.46
N THR A 401 -36.53 -15.90 -7.91
CA THR A 401 -37.70 -15.53 -7.08
C THR A 401 -37.35 -15.17 -5.64
N PHE A 402 -36.07 -15.28 -5.23
CA PHE A 402 -35.65 -14.98 -3.87
C PHE A 402 -35.93 -13.51 -3.50
N VAL A 403 -36.49 -13.27 -2.31
CA VAL A 403 -36.77 -11.93 -1.77
C VAL A 403 -36.37 -11.86 -0.32
N ILE A 404 -35.73 -10.74 0.05
CA ILE A 404 -35.43 -10.39 1.44
C ILE A 404 -36.67 -9.73 2.07
N GLU A 405 -37.20 -10.32 3.14
CA GLU A 405 -38.30 -9.71 3.91
C GLU A 405 -37.85 -8.56 4.78
N SER A 406 -36.73 -8.74 5.46
CA SER A 406 -36.20 -7.71 6.33
C SER A 406 -34.69 -7.83 6.51
N LEU A 407 -34.04 -6.69 6.64
CA LEU A 407 -32.62 -6.54 6.98
C LEU A 407 -32.53 -5.81 8.33
N LYS A 408 -32.15 -6.54 9.36
CA LYS A 408 -32.04 -5.99 10.73
C LYS A 408 -30.60 -5.84 11.13
N ARG A 409 -30.21 -4.62 11.53
CA ARG A 409 -28.89 -4.34 12.09
C ARG A 409 -28.85 -4.74 13.58
N GLU A 410 -27.95 -5.63 13.94
CA GLU A 410 -27.77 -6.11 15.32
C GLU A 410 -26.56 -5.51 16.03
N GLY A 411 -25.69 -4.82 15.28
CA GLY A 411 -24.50 -4.22 15.84
C GLY A 411 -23.61 -3.57 14.77
N VAL A 412 -22.37 -3.25 15.15
CA VAL A 412 -21.39 -2.69 14.21
C VAL A 412 -21.01 -3.75 13.19
N LYS A 413 -21.44 -3.56 11.93
CA LYS A 413 -21.23 -4.53 10.81
C LYS A 413 -21.76 -5.93 11.12
N LYS A 414 -22.83 -6.02 11.90
CA LYS A 414 -23.55 -7.26 12.15
C LYS A 414 -25.02 -7.07 11.78
N TYR A 415 -25.51 -7.93 10.87
CA TYR A 415 -26.89 -7.87 10.36
C TYR A 415 -27.50 -9.26 10.31
N THR A 416 -28.83 -9.30 10.48
CA THR A 416 -29.64 -10.50 10.22
C THR A 416 -30.56 -10.21 9.06
N VAL A 417 -30.58 -11.12 8.10
CA VAL A 417 -31.44 -11.09 6.90
C VAL A 417 -32.49 -12.15 7.04
N ASN A 418 -33.75 -11.76 7.09
CA ASN A 418 -34.86 -12.71 7.13
C ASN A 418 -35.49 -12.87 5.74
N THR A 419 -35.92 -14.09 5.42
CA THR A 419 -36.52 -14.43 4.13
C THR A 419 -37.71 -15.37 4.34
N LYS A 420 -38.52 -15.59 3.29
CA LYS A 420 -39.57 -16.61 3.24
C LYS A 420 -39.09 -17.93 2.64
N GLU A 421 -37.86 -17.96 2.16
CA GLU A 421 -37.32 -19.16 1.53
C GLU A 421 -37.15 -20.31 2.51
N ILE A 422 -37.40 -21.51 2.01
CA ILE A 422 -37.22 -22.74 2.79
C ILE A 422 -35.99 -23.46 2.31
N CYS A 423 -35.19 -23.94 3.24
CA CYS A 423 -33.99 -24.73 2.95
C CYS A 423 -34.39 -26.08 2.34
N ASP A 424 -33.88 -26.36 1.15
CA ASP A 424 -34.16 -27.61 0.45
C ASP A 424 -33.79 -28.88 1.24
N THR A 425 -32.79 -28.75 2.14
CA THR A 425 -32.24 -29.85 2.93
C THR A 425 -32.97 -30.05 4.26
N CYS A 426 -33.09 -29.01 5.10
CA CYS A 426 -33.68 -29.14 6.44
C CYS A 426 -35.15 -28.71 6.53
N LYS A 427 -35.74 -28.20 5.43
CA LYS A 427 -37.13 -27.74 5.33
C LYS A 427 -37.52 -26.63 6.30
N GLU A 428 -36.52 -25.90 6.85
CA GLU A 428 -36.75 -24.73 7.70
C GLU A 428 -36.58 -23.44 6.92
N THR A 429 -37.16 -22.35 7.42
CA THR A 429 -37.01 -21.02 6.83
C THR A 429 -35.54 -20.59 6.89
N ILE A 430 -35.02 -20.10 5.77
CA ILE A 430 -33.65 -19.61 5.65
C ILE A 430 -33.57 -18.20 6.19
N SER A 431 -32.60 -17.95 7.05
CA SER A 431 -32.10 -16.59 7.33
C SER A 431 -30.60 -16.53 7.05
N PHE A 432 -30.06 -15.31 7.00
CA PHE A 432 -28.63 -15.13 6.84
C PHE A 432 -28.10 -14.23 7.95
N SER A 433 -26.93 -14.59 8.48
CA SER A 433 -26.16 -13.72 9.36
C SER A 433 -25.02 -13.08 8.57
N ILE A 434 -24.86 -11.77 8.69
CA ILE A 434 -23.74 -11.03 8.12
C ILE A 434 -22.88 -10.55 9.26
N LEU A 435 -21.58 -10.87 9.19
CA LEU A 435 -20.58 -10.39 10.13
C LEU A 435 -19.40 -9.82 9.33
N LYS A 436 -19.18 -8.51 9.44
CA LYS A 436 -18.16 -7.78 8.67
C LYS A 436 -18.36 -7.94 7.16
N SER A 437 -17.54 -8.75 6.51
CA SER A 437 -17.56 -9.00 5.06
C SER A 437 -18.07 -10.39 4.69
N HIS A 438 -18.55 -11.16 5.66
CA HIS A 438 -19.01 -12.52 5.43
C HIS A 438 -20.51 -12.65 5.64
N ILE A 439 -21.16 -13.41 4.76
CA ILE A 439 -22.55 -13.80 4.89
C ILE A 439 -22.65 -15.31 5.00
N GLN A 440 -23.40 -15.79 5.97
CA GLN A 440 -23.64 -17.21 6.19
C GLN A 440 -25.13 -17.48 6.32
N GLN A 441 -25.61 -18.53 5.64
CA GLN A 441 -26.96 -19.03 5.83
C GLN A 441 -27.09 -19.63 7.22
N VAL A 442 -28.14 -19.23 7.93
CA VAL A 442 -28.49 -19.76 9.26
C VAL A 442 -29.65 -20.72 9.08
N CYS A 443 -29.39 -22.01 9.23
CA CYS A 443 -30.37 -23.08 9.28
C CYS A 443 -29.73 -24.27 10.02
N LYS A 444 -30.46 -25.34 10.27
CA LYS A 444 -29.92 -26.57 10.91
C LYS A 444 -28.84 -27.27 10.08
N CYS A 445 -28.74 -26.96 8.79
CA CYS A 445 -27.70 -27.44 7.91
C CYS A 445 -26.41 -26.65 8.13
N LYS A 446 -25.25 -27.32 8.07
CA LYS A 446 -23.96 -26.63 8.04
C LYS A 446 -23.75 -26.02 6.67
N CYS A 447 -24.13 -24.77 6.51
CA CYS A 447 -23.98 -24.03 5.26
C CYS A 447 -22.67 -23.25 5.23
N ARG A 448 -22.07 -23.16 4.04
CA ARG A 448 -20.79 -22.45 3.83
C ARG A 448 -21.00 -20.95 3.93
N ALA A 449 -20.05 -20.26 4.53
CA ALA A 449 -19.98 -18.80 4.50
C ALA A 449 -19.48 -18.31 3.13
N HIS A 450 -19.97 -17.14 2.70
CA HIS A 450 -19.59 -16.49 1.45
C HIS A 450 -19.06 -15.09 1.74
N ASN A 451 -18.06 -14.65 0.97
CA ASN A 451 -17.57 -13.28 1.07
C ASN A 451 -18.49 -12.33 0.29
N LEU A 452 -18.87 -11.23 0.94
CA LEU A 452 -19.58 -10.14 0.29
C LEU A 452 -18.63 -9.31 -0.55
N THR A 453 -19.13 -8.71 -1.62
CA THR A 453 -18.34 -7.78 -2.43
C THR A 453 -18.11 -6.46 -1.68
N ASP A 454 -17.00 -5.76 -1.96
CA ASP A 454 -16.66 -4.49 -1.33
C ASP A 454 -17.77 -3.44 -1.47
N LYS A 455 -18.50 -3.47 -2.61
CA LYS A 455 -19.64 -2.58 -2.85
C LYS A 455 -20.76 -2.83 -1.83
N ILE A 456 -21.05 -4.08 -1.49
CA ILE A 456 -22.08 -4.44 -0.48
C ILE A 456 -21.58 -4.10 0.92
N VAL A 457 -20.31 -4.43 1.24
CA VAL A 457 -19.70 -4.14 2.54
C VAL A 457 -19.65 -2.63 2.82
N SER A 458 -19.47 -1.80 1.80
CA SER A 458 -19.43 -0.34 1.94
C SER A 458 -20.83 0.29 2.10
N THR A 459 -21.89 -0.42 1.71
CA THR A 459 -23.29 0.04 1.86
C THR A 459 -23.93 -0.44 3.17
N LEU A 460 -23.51 -1.58 3.69
CA LEU A 460 -23.89 -2.10 5.01
C LEU A 460 -23.09 -1.44 6.15
#